data_ab8e5a0e35a21a93c592ffa12d69cf5c
#
_entry.id   ab8e5a0e35a21a93c592ffa12d69cf5c
#
_cell.length_a   1.000
_cell.length_b   1.000
_cell.length_c   1.000
_cell.angle_alpha   90.00
_cell.angle_beta   90.00
_cell.angle_gamma   90.00
#
_symmetry.space_group_name_H-M   'P 1'
#
loop_
_entity.id
_entity.type
_entity.pdbx_description
1 polymer ?
#
loop_
_entity_poly.entity_id
_entity_poly.type
_entity_poly.pdbx_seq_one_letter_code
_entity_poly.pdbx_strand_id
1 'polypeptide(L)'
;ISGTVECPVQKRGGIGYLPQQTDAQKNFPATVEEVVLSGFLNRGGLHILYTSAEKTAALMNMGKLGVLELRNHCYRTLSGGQQQRVLLARALCAAESLLVLYEPVTGLDPTATQELYKILRYLNEKEHIAVVMVTHDLAAALREAGTILHVGRSGWFYGTVEEYLRSDEGKRFGGEGR
;
A
#
# COMPACT_ATOMS: atom_id res chain seq x y z
N ILE A 1 15.02 -4.55 -22.77
CA ILE A 1 13.57 -4.57 -22.46
C ILE A 1 13.03 -3.20 -22.87
N SER A 2 12.01 -3.16 -23.72
CA SER A 2 11.33 -1.94 -24.16
C SER A 2 9.83 -2.12 -24.02
N GLY A 3 9.11 -1.05 -23.72
CA GLY A 3 7.66 -1.02 -23.61
C GLY A 3 7.16 0.35 -23.21
N THR A 4 5.85 0.55 -23.30
CA THR A 4 5.20 1.79 -22.88
C THR A 4 4.21 1.46 -21.78
N VAL A 5 4.22 2.23 -20.70
CA VAL A 5 3.21 2.17 -19.64
C VAL A 5 2.34 3.42 -19.74
N GLU A 6 1.06 3.21 -19.98
CA GLU A 6 0.07 4.30 -19.98
C GLU A 6 -0.73 4.23 -18.68
N CYS A 7 -0.67 5.29 -17.88
CA CYS A 7 -1.45 5.41 -16.65
C CYS A 7 -2.26 6.70 -16.68
N PRO A 8 -3.58 6.64 -16.90
CA PRO A 8 -4.45 7.83 -16.98
C PRO A 8 -4.46 8.66 -15.68
N VAL A 9 -4.16 8.02 -14.55
CA VAL A 9 -4.15 8.63 -13.19
C VAL A 9 -2.90 9.47 -12.93
N GLN A 10 -1.91 9.44 -13.82
CA GLN A 10 -0.58 10.04 -13.62
C GLN A 10 -0.55 11.58 -13.65
N LYS A 11 -1.70 12.26 -13.78
CA LYS A 11 -1.76 13.71 -13.70
C LYS A 11 -1.58 14.18 -12.26
N ARG A 12 -0.31 14.51 -11.90
CA ARG A 12 0.09 15.23 -10.67
C ARG A 12 -0.43 14.60 -9.36
N GLY A 13 0.18 13.51 -8.92
CA GLY A 13 0.00 13.03 -7.55
C GLY A 13 -1.17 12.05 -7.35
N GLY A 14 -1.76 11.50 -8.42
CA GLY A 14 -2.89 10.55 -8.31
C GLY A 14 -2.55 9.15 -7.80
N ILE A 15 -1.25 8.83 -7.61
CA ILE A 15 -0.78 7.49 -7.20
C ILE A 15 -0.15 7.58 -5.81
N GLY A 16 -0.69 6.85 -4.85
CA GLY A 16 -0.05 6.58 -3.57
C GLY A 16 0.88 5.37 -3.68
N TYR A 17 2.11 5.52 -3.20
CA TYR A 17 3.09 4.45 -3.24
C TYR A 17 3.60 4.11 -1.84
N LEU A 18 3.54 2.82 -1.50
CA LEU A 18 4.11 2.25 -0.30
C LEU A 18 5.28 1.33 -0.69
N PRO A 19 6.54 1.80 -0.57
CA PRO A 19 7.72 0.99 -0.82
C PRO A 19 7.91 -0.07 0.26
N GLN A 20 8.74 -1.05 -0.02
CA GLN A 20 9.26 -1.95 1.01
C GLN A 20 9.97 -1.14 2.09
N GLN A 21 9.62 -1.38 3.35
CA GLN A 21 10.18 -0.63 4.47
C GLN A 21 11.63 -1.03 4.74
N THR A 22 12.52 -0.05 4.77
CA THR A 22 13.93 -0.22 5.14
C THR A 22 14.16 0.11 6.63
N ASP A 23 15.25 -0.38 7.21
CA ASP A 23 15.61 -0.07 8.61
C ASP A 23 15.88 1.42 8.85
N ALA A 24 16.39 2.13 7.86
CA ALA A 24 16.55 3.59 7.93
C ALA A 24 15.21 4.31 8.05
N GLN A 25 14.17 3.83 7.34
CA GLN A 25 12.83 4.38 7.42
C GLN A 25 12.17 4.08 8.77
N LYS A 26 12.37 2.88 9.33
CA LYS A 26 11.85 2.50 10.66
C LYS A 26 12.35 3.39 11.77
N ASN A 27 13.59 3.86 11.67
CA ASN A 27 14.25 4.69 12.68
C ASN A 27 14.13 6.20 12.46
N PHE A 28 13.24 6.64 11.57
CA PHE A 28 13.11 8.06 11.23
C PHE A 28 12.58 8.88 12.43
N PRO A 29 13.29 9.95 12.88
CA PRO A 29 12.98 10.68 14.09
C PRO A 29 11.97 11.82 13.83
N ALA A 30 10.78 11.48 13.31
CA ALA A 30 9.70 12.43 13.08
C ALA A 30 8.43 11.98 13.81
N THR A 31 7.51 12.90 14.02
CA THR A 31 6.16 12.56 14.50
C THR A 31 5.36 11.85 13.42
N VAL A 32 4.35 11.08 13.83
CA VAL A 32 3.41 10.42 12.93
C VAL A 32 2.76 11.43 11.97
N GLU A 33 2.35 12.60 12.50
CA GLU A 33 1.74 13.66 11.69
C GLU A 33 2.68 14.18 10.60
N GLU A 34 3.95 14.43 10.93
CA GLU A 34 4.97 14.86 9.94
C GLU A 34 5.19 13.81 8.87
N VAL A 35 5.27 12.51 9.25
CA VAL A 35 5.40 11.42 8.28
C VAL A 35 4.20 11.38 7.34
N VAL A 36 2.97 11.47 7.86
CA VAL A 36 1.75 11.41 7.03
C VAL A 36 1.65 12.63 6.11
N LEU A 37 1.88 13.85 6.63
CA LEU A 37 1.86 15.08 5.85
C LEU A 37 2.88 15.07 4.71
N SER A 38 4.02 14.41 4.87
CA SER A 38 5.02 14.29 3.80
C SER A 38 4.49 13.64 2.52
N GLY A 39 3.35 12.93 2.58
CA GLY A 39 2.67 12.36 1.41
C GLY A 39 2.21 13.41 0.40
N PHE A 40 1.94 14.65 0.85
CA PHE A 40 1.53 15.75 -0.04
C PHE A 40 2.67 16.40 -0.81
N LEU A 41 3.94 16.18 -0.45
CA LEU A 41 5.10 16.81 -1.10
C LEU A 41 5.21 16.47 -2.59
N ASN A 42 4.66 15.34 -3.03
CA ASN A 42 4.70 14.91 -4.42
C ASN A 42 3.64 15.59 -5.32
N ARG A 43 2.74 16.41 -4.77
CA ARG A 43 1.66 17.05 -5.54
C ARG A 43 2.09 18.25 -6.38
N GLY A 44 3.38 18.60 -6.38
CA GLY A 44 3.99 19.65 -7.19
C GLY A 44 3.72 21.06 -6.65
N GLY A 45 4.76 21.87 -6.54
CA GLY A 45 4.78 23.23 -6.02
C GLY A 45 5.86 23.41 -4.96
N LEU A 46 6.23 24.65 -4.71
CA LEU A 46 7.14 25.00 -3.61
C LEU A 46 6.31 25.03 -2.31
N HIS A 47 6.11 23.84 -1.70
CA HIS A 47 5.38 23.74 -0.44
C HIS A 47 6.30 24.07 0.74
N ILE A 48 6.29 25.33 1.17
CA ILE A 48 6.98 25.75 2.40
C ILE A 48 6.13 25.38 3.62
N LEU A 49 4.79 25.37 3.48
CA LEU A 49 3.85 25.07 4.55
C LEU A 49 2.67 24.22 4.01
N TYR A 50 2.18 23.30 4.82
CA TYR A 50 0.96 22.55 4.52
C TYR A 50 -0.29 23.40 4.71
N THR A 51 -1.20 23.34 3.77
CA THR A 51 -2.50 24.03 3.84
C THR A 51 -3.42 23.41 4.90
N SER A 52 -4.45 24.14 5.33
CA SER A 52 -5.45 23.62 6.26
C SER A 52 -6.19 22.40 5.69
N ALA A 53 -6.42 22.38 4.37
CA ALA A 53 -7.06 21.24 3.69
C ALA A 53 -6.18 19.99 3.73
N GLU A 54 -4.87 20.11 3.49
CA GLU A 54 -3.92 18.99 3.58
C GLU A 54 -3.81 18.45 5.01
N LYS A 55 -3.76 19.31 6.01
CA LYS A 55 -3.78 18.91 7.43
C LYS A 55 -5.06 18.16 7.78
N THR A 56 -6.21 18.65 7.34
CA THR A 56 -7.50 17.95 7.56
C THR A 56 -7.51 16.59 6.88
N ALA A 57 -7.07 16.51 5.63
CA ALA A 57 -6.99 15.24 4.90
C ALA A 57 -6.02 14.25 5.57
N ALA A 58 -4.87 14.71 6.07
CA ALA A 58 -3.94 13.88 6.84
C ALA A 58 -4.59 13.30 8.10
N LEU A 59 -5.30 14.11 8.88
CA LEU A 59 -6.03 13.68 10.08
C LEU A 59 -7.12 12.66 9.73
N MET A 60 -7.88 12.88 8.67
CA MET A 60 -8.88 11.92 8.19
C MET A 60 -8.24 10.59 7.79
N ASN A 61 -7.14 10.61 7.04
CA ASN A 61 -6.43 9.39 6.65
C ASN A 61 -5.84 8.66 7.86
N MET A 62 -5.27 9.38 8.84
CA MET A 62 -4.84 8.77 10.11
C MET A 62 -6.01 8.11 10.86
N GLY A 63 -7.19 8.75 10.86
CA GLY A 63 -8.40 8.19 11.46
C GLY A 63 -8.85 6.89 10.77
N LYS A 64 -8.90 6.87 9.43
CA LYS A 64 -9.22 5.66 8.64
C LYS A 64 -8.28 4.49 8.93
N LEU A 65 -7.01 4.78 9.19
CA LEU A 65 -5.98 3.79 9.49
C LEU A 65 -5.85 3.45 10.99
N GLY A 66 -6.65 4.09 11.86
CA GLY A 66 -6.63 3.85 13.31
C GLY A 66 -5.31 4.26 13.98
N VAL A 67 -4.65 5.32 13.48
CA VAL A 67 -3.40 5.86 14.01
C VAL A 67 -3.50 7.34 14.41
N LEU A 68 -4.70 7.90 14.43
CA LEU A 68 -4.92 9.33 14.76
C LEU A 68 -4.44 9.68 16.17
N GLU A 69 -4.70 8.82 17.15
CA GLU A 69 -4.29 9.03 18.54
C GLU A 69 -2.76 9.04 18.72
N LEU A 70 -2.04 8.48 17.74
CA LEU A 70 -0.60 8.41 17.72
C LEU A 70 0.06 9.61 17.03
N ARG A 71 -0.71 10.59 16.56
CA ARG A 71 -0.22 11.69 15.70
C ARG A 71 1.00 12.42 16.24
N ASN A 72 1.07 12.62 17.56
CA ASN A 72 2.15 13.34 18.24
C ASN A 72 3.29 12.41 18.70
N HIS A 73 3.15 11.08 18.52
CA HIS A 73 4.19 10.13 18.90
C HIS A 73 5.32 10.11 17.88
N CYS A 74 6.51 9.80 18.35
CA CYS A 74 7.65 9.61 17.45
C CYS A 74 7.46 8.30 16.66
N TYR A 75 7.54 8.37 15.33
CA TYR A 75 7.31 7.25 14.42
C TYR A 75 8.16 6.02 14.74
N ARG A 76 9.45 6.21 15.09
CA ARG A 76 10.37 5.12 15.43
C ARG A 76 9.99 4.31 16.68
N THR A 77 9.12 4.85 17.55
CA THR A 77 8.70 4.17 18.78
C THR A 77 7.47 3.29 18.60
N LEU A 78 6.90 3.31 17.40
CA LEU A 78 5.70 2.55 17.08
C LEU A 78 6.02 1.07 16.81
N SER A 79 5.02 0.18 17.02
CA SER A 79 5.10 -1.21 16.56
C SER A 79 5.14 -1.29 15.03
N GLY A 80 5.64 -2.40 14.46
CA GLY A 80 5.71 -2.59 13.02
C GLY A 80 4.36 -2.40 12.33
N GLY A 81 3.27 -2.93 12.89
CA GLY A 81 1.92 -2.76 12.36
C GLY A 81 1.43 -1.30 12.42
N GLN A 82 1.77 -0.56 13.49
CA GLN A 82 1.45 0.85 13.58
C GLN A 82 2.26 1.66 12.56
N GLN A 83 3.56 1.39 12.40
CA GLN A 83 4.40 2.04 11.40
C GLN A 83 3.86 1.80 9.99
N GLN A 84 3.45 0.57 9.68
CA GLN A 84 2.88 0.23 8.37
C GLN A 84 1.59 1.00 8.08
N ARG A 85 0.69 1.12 9.08
CA ARG A 85 -0.53 1.92 8.95
C ARG A 85 -0.24 3.42 8.78
N VAL A 86 0.79 3.95 9.43
CA VAL A 86 1.25 5.34 9.24
C VAL A 86 1.77 5.56 7.82
N LEU A 87 2.58 4.63 7.28
CA LEU A 87 3.06 4.73 5.90
C LEU A 87 1.94 4.58 4.87
N LEU A 88 0.93 3.77 5.15
CA LEU A 88 -0.26 3.68 4.32
C LEU A 88 -1.08 4.98 4.36
N ALA A 89 -1.23 5.62 5.54
CA ALA A 89 -1.86 6.94 5.66
C ALA A 89 -1.11 8.00 4.85
N ARG A 90 0.23 7.97 4.88
CA ARG A 90 1.09 8.81 4.05
C ARG A 90 0.84 8.57 2.56
N ALA A 91 0.77 7.30 2.12
CA ALA A 91 0.49 6.94 0.73
C ALA A 91 -0.89 7.44 0.29
N LEU A 92 -1.91 7.35 1.17
CA LEU A 92 -3.25 7.89 0.92
C LEU A 92 -3.26 9.42 0.73
N CYS A 93 -2.38 10.15 1.40
CA CYS A 93 -2.25 11.59 1.18
C CYS A 93 -1.75 11.93 -0.23
N ALA A 94 -1.00 11.02 -0.87
CA ALA A 94 -0.56 11.16 -2.27
C ALA A 94 -1.58 10.60 -3.27
N ALA A 95 -2.40 9.62 -2.88
CA ALA A 95 -3.33 8.92 -3.74
C ALA A 95 -4.60 9.74 -4.01
N GLU A 96 -5.10 9.65 -5.25
CA GLU A 96 -6.46 10.05 -5.60
C GLU A 96 -7.35 8.83 -5.86
N SER A 97 -6.84 7.85 -6.60
CA SER A 97 -7.62 6.68 -7.02
C SER A 97 -6.82 5.38 -7.10
N LEU A 98 -5.49 5.43 -6.92
CA LEU A 98 -4.62 4.25 -7.03
C LEU A 98 -3.59 4.20 -5.90
N LEU A 99 -3.52 3.05 -5.24
CA LEU A 99 -2.46 2.68 -4.32
C LEU A 99 -1.60 1.56 -4.93
N VAL A 100 -0.29 1.74 -4.92
CA VAL A 100 0.69 0.71 -5.28
C VAL A 100 1.47 0.34 -4.02
N LEU A 101 1.38 -0.91 -3.60
CA LEU A 101 1.94 -1.42 -2.35
C LEU A 101 2.97 -2.50 -2.66
N TYR A 102 4.17 -2.36 -2.14
CA TYR A 102 5.21 -3.37 -2.29
C TYR A 102 5.42 -4.09 -0.95
N GLU A 103 5.12 -5.40 -0.92
CA GLU A 103 5.27 -6.27 0.26
C GLU A 103 4.67 -5.67 1.55
N PRO A 104 3.40 -5.22 1.55
CA PRO A 104 2.86 -4.39 2.63
C PRO A 104 2.72 -5.11 3.97
N VAL A 105 2.78 -6.44 4.01
CA VAL A 105 2.60 -7.25 5.22
C VAL A 105 3.90 -7.90 5.72
N THR A 106 5.02 -7.70 5.02
CA THR A 106 6.28 -8.33 5.37
C THR A 106 6.74 -7.87 6.76
N GLY A 107 7.01 -8.84 7.64
CA GLY A 107 7.46 -8.60 9.01
C GLY A 107 6.36 -8.20 10.00
N LEU A 108 5.08 -8.28 9.61
CA LEU A 108 3.95 -8.10 10.52
C LEU A 108 3.56 -9.44 11.17
N ASP A 109 3.05 -9.36 12.39
CA ASP A 109 2.39 -10.50 13.02
C ASP A 109 1.04 -10.82 12.32
N PRO A 110 0.47 -12.02 12.55
CA PRO A 110 -0.77 -12.43 11.88
C PRO A 110 -1.96 -11.49 12.13
N THR A 111 -2.06 -10.89 13.32
CA THR A 111 -3.16 -9.99 13.69
C THR A 111 -3.03 -8.67 12.92
N ALA A 112 -1.85 -8.06 12.94
CA ALA A 112 -1.57 -6.83 12.19
C ALA A 112 -1.75 -7.03 10.67
N THR A 113 -1.36 -8.21 10.15
CA THR A 113 -1.57 -8.60 8.76
C THR A 113 -3.06 -8.63 8.39
N GLN A 114 -3.89 -9.29 9.20
CA GLN A 114 -5.34 -9.34 8.97
C GLN A 114 -6.00 -7.96 9.04
N GLU A 115 -5.59 -7.14 10.00
CA GLU A 115 -6.09 -5.77 10.12
C GLU A 115 -5.74 -4.94 8.88
N LEU A 116 -4.50 -5.06 8.38
CA LEU A 116 -4.08 -4.35 7.18
C LEU A 116 -4.92 -4.74 5.95
N TYR A 117 -5.15 -6.04 5.73
CA TYR A 117 -6.00 -6.51 4.62
C TYR A 117 -7.45 -6.01 4.75
N LYS A 118 -8.02 -5.96 5.97
CA LYS A 118 -9.35 -5.38 6.19
C LYS A 118 -9.40 -3.90 5.78
N ILE A 119 -8.36 -3.14 6.12
CA ILE A 119 -8.24 -1.74 5.74
C ILE A 119 -8.13 -1.61 4.20
N LEU A 120 -7.28 -2.39 3.55
CA LEU A 120 -7.11 -2.36 2.09
C LEU A 120 -8.43 -2.70 1.37
N ARG A 121 -9.17 -3.68 1.87
CA ARG A 121 -10.49 -4.04 1.34
C ARG A 121 -11.49 -2.89 1.51
N TYR A 122 -11.53 -2.26 2.68
CA TYR A 122 -12.36 -1.08 2.91
C TYR A 122 -12.05 0.06 1.94
N LEU A 123 -10.77 0.37 1.74
CA LEU A 123 -10.33 1.40 0.81
C LEU A 123 -10.74 1.10 -0.64
N ASN A 124 -10.68 -0.17 -1.04
CA ASN A 124 -11.09 -0.58 -2.38
C ASN A 124 -12.61 -0.57 -2.56
N GLU A 125 -13.37 -1.20 -1.66
CA GLU A 125 -14.81 -1.40 -1.79
C GLU A 125 -15.64 -0.15 -1.48
N LYS A 126 -15.21 0.66 -0.50
CA LYS A 126 -15.97 1.81 0.02
C LYS A 126 -15.44 3.15 -0.47
N GLU A 127 -14.13 3.28 -0.60
CA GLU A 127 -13.50 4.52 -1.04
C GLU A 127 -13.18 4.49 -2.55
N HIS A 128 -13.41 3.34 -3.22
CA HIS A 128 -13.17 3.13 -4.64
C HIS A 128 -11.72 3.41 -5.07
N ILE A 129 -10.76 3.17 -4.17
CA ILE A 129 -9.34 3.28 -4.45
C ILE A 129 -8.87 1.94 -5.03
N ALA A 130 -8.37 1.95 -6.26
CA ALA A 130 -7.74 0.76 -6.84
C ALA A 130 -6.46 0.43 -6.07
N VAL A 131 -6.26 -0.86 -5.75
CA VAL A 131 -5.08 -1.34 -5.02
C VAL A 131 -4.32 -2.31 -5.90
N VAL A 132 -3.06 -1.97 -6.20
CA VAL A 132 -2.09 -2.89 -6.82
C VAL A 132 -1.09 -3.29 -5.76
N MET A 133 -1.00 -4.59 -5.46
CA MET A 133 -0.11 -5.13 -4.44
C MET A 133 0.92 -6.06 -5.10
N VAL A 134 2.19 -5.84 -4.82
CA VAL A 134 3.27 -6.77 -5.16
C VAL A 134 3.57 -7.60 -3.91
N THR A 135 3.46 -8.91 -4.03
CA THR A 135 3.75 -9.84 -2.93
C THR A 135 4.28 -11.17 -3.46
N HIS A 136 5.07 -11.85 -2.64
CA HIS A 136 5.50 -13.23 -2.86
C HIS A 136 4.63 -14.25 -2.08
N ASP A 137 3.71 -13.77 -1.25
CA ASP A 137 2.75 -14.61 -0.53
C ASP A 137 1.56 -14.96 -1.44
N LEU A 138 1.67 -16.10 -2.12
CA LEU A 138 0.63 -16.59 -3.02
C LEU A 138 -0.70 -16.85 -2.29
N ALA A 139 -0.65 -17.38 -1.05
CA ALA A 139 -1.87 -17.68 -0.31
C ALA A 139 -2.66 -16.40 0.02
N ALA A 140 -1.96 -15.33 0.40
CA ALA A 140 -2.57 -14.02 0.59
C ALA A 140 -3.10 -13.44 -0.73
N ALA A 141 -2.33 -13.53 -1.83
CA ALA A 141 -2.76 -13.05 -3.13
C ALA A 141 -4.05 -13.75 -3.60
N LEU A 142 -4.14 -15.07 -3.47
CA LEU A 142 -5.32 -15.84 -3.85
C LEU A 142 -6.57 -15.50 -3.01
N ARG A 143 -6.38 -15.12 -1.75
CA ARG A 143 -7.47 -14.78 -0.84
C ARG A 143 -7.97 -13.35 -0.99
N GLU A 144 -7.05 -12.40 -1.25
CA GLU A 144 -7.34 -10.97 -1.17
C GLU A 144 -7.53 -10.31 -2.54
N ALA A 145 -6.95 -10.86 -3.61
CA ALA A 145 -7.00 -10.24 -4.93
C ALA A 145 -8.25 -10.64 -5.72
N GLY A 146 -8.79 -9.71 -6.51
CA GLY A 146 -9.78 -10.01 -7.55
C GLY A 146 -9.12 -10.45 -8.87
N THR A 147 -7.92 -9.90 -9.14
CA THR A 147 -7.14 -10.16 -10.37
C THR A 147 -5.69 -10.39 -10.01
N ILE A 148 -5.05 -11.33 -10.71
CA ILE A 148 -3.64 -11.70 -10.51
C ILE A 148 -2.85 -11.41 -11.79
N LEU A 149 -1.72 -10.71 -11.62
CA LEU A 149 -0.63 -10.68 -12.59
C LEU A 149 0.52 -11.49 -12.01
N HIS A 150 0.73 -12.70 -12.53
CA HIS A 150 1.89 -13.53 -12.17
C HIS A 150 2.99 -13.30 -13.20
N VAL A 151 4.21 -13.02 -12.72
CA VAL A 151 5.41 -12.90 -13.56
C VAL A 151 6.43 -13.93 -13.09
N GLY A 152 6.64 -14.95 -13.88
CA GLY A 152 7.57 -16.04 -13.61
C GLY A 152 8.71 -16.13 -14.62
N ARG A 153 9.67 -17.03 -14.37
CA ARG A 153 10.80 -17.26 -15.30
C ARG A 153 10.36 -17.88 -16.62
N SER A 154 9.29 -18.67 -16.62
CA SER A 154 8.77 -19.42 -17.77
C SER A 154 7.64 -18.72 -18.51
N GLY A 155 7.12 -17.60 -17.99
CA GLY A 155 6.00 -16.90 -18.59
C GLY A 155 5.34 -15.91 -17.64
N TRP A 156 4.21 -15.41 -18.05
CA TRP A 156 3.36 -14.51 -17.27
C TRP A 156 1.89 -14.93 -17.42
N PHE A 157 1.09 -14.61 -16.44
CA PHE A 157 -0.36 -14.80 -16.45
C PHE A 157 -1.03 -13.51 -15.99
N TYR A 158 -2.17 -13.16 -16.59
CA TYR A 158 -3.06 -12.09 -16.14
C TYR A 158 -4.50 -12.56 -16.26
N GLY A 159 -5.26 -12.45 -15.17
CA GLY A 159 -6.66 -12.87 -15.14
C GLY A 159 -7.21 -12.90 -13.71
N THR A 160 -8.43 -13.43 -13.56
CA THR A 160 -9.06 -13.64 -12.25
C THR A 160 -8.34 -14.73 -11.45
N VAL A 161 -8.62 -14.78 -10.14
CA VAL A 161 -8.11 -15.85 -9.25
C VAL A 161 -8.55 -17.23 -9.74
N GLU A 162 -9.80 -17.38 -10.21
CA GLU A 162 -10.29 -18.66 -10.71
C GLU A 162 -9.56 -19.11 -11.98
N GLU A 163 -9.32 -18.19 -12.91
CA GLU A 163 -8.57 -18.47 -14.13
C GLU A 163 -7.11 -18.80 -13.80
N TYR A 164 -6.50 -18.10 -12.83
CA TYR A 164 -5.16 -18.39 -12.36
C TYR A 164 -5.02 -19.83 -11.82
N LEU A 165 -5.94 -20.23 -10.95
CA LEU A 165 -5.93 -21.59 -10.38
C LEU A 165 -6.08 -22.71 -11.44
N ARG A 166 -6.68 -22.41 -12.58
CA ARG A 166 -6.81 -23.35 -13.72
C ARG A 166 -5.62 -23.31 -14.68
N SER A 167 -4.81 -22.26 -14.63
CA SER A 167 -3.64 -22.06 -15.50
C SER A 167 -2.50 -23.02 -15.16
N ASP A 168 -1.55 -23.17 -16.08
CA ASP A 168 -0.35 -23.98 -15.84
C ASP A 168 0.55 -23.34 -14.78
N GLU A 169 0.62 -22.00 -14.75
CA GLU A 169 1.33 -21.24 -13.72
C GLU A 169 0.74 -21.50 -12.34
N GLY A 170 -0.58 -21.39 -12.19
CA GLY A 170 -1.28 -21.62 -10.93
C GLY A 170 -1.12 -23.05 -10.41
N LYS A 171 -1.17 -24.05 -11.29
CA LYS A 171 -0.96 -25.47 -10.94
C LYS A 171 0.47 -25.74 -10.48
N ARG A 172 1.47 -25.14 -11.10
CA ARG A 172 2.89 -25.29 -10.71
C ARG A 172 3.15 -24.69 -9.33
N PHE A 173 2.65 -23.48 -9.05
CA PHE A 173 2.87 -22.81 -7.78
C PHE A 173 1.93 -23.29 -6.67
N GLY A 174 0.70 -23.70 -6.96
CA GLY A 174 -0.22 -24.30 -5.98
C GLY A 174 0.14 -25.74 -5.59
N GLY A 175 1.00 -26.41 -6.37
CA GLY A 175 1.49 -27.78 -6.10
C GLY A 175 2.76 -27.87 -5.24
N GLU A 176 3.54 -26.81 -5.14
CA GLU A 176 4.79 -26.76 -4.35
C GLU A 176 4.57 -26.47 -2.85
N GLY A 177 3.33 -26.23 -2.43
CA GLY A 177 2.93 -25.93 -1.04
C GLY A 177 2.33 -27.12 -0.29
N ARG A 178 2.63 -28.38 -0.68
CA ARG A 178 2.24 -29.58 0.06
C ARG A 178 3.44 -30.32 0.59
#